data_af353049fb4c9483e8c139b7bc4bdd7f
#
_entry.id   af353049fb4c9483e8c139b7bc4bdd7f
#
_cell.length_a   1.000
_cell.length_b   1.000
_cell.length_c   1.000
_cell.angle_alpha   90.00
_cell.angle_beta   90.00
_cell.angle_gamma   90.00
#
_symmetry.space_group_name_H-M   'P 1'
#
loop_
_entity.id
_entity.type
_entity.pdbx_description
1 polymer ?
#
loop_
_entity_poly.entity_id
_entity_poly.type
_entity_poly.pdbx_seq_one_letter_code
_entity_poly.pdbx_strand_id
1 'polypeptide(L)'
;SEFGRRVSQNASGGTDHGTANSMFLIGGGLKQQGILNAMPDLTDLDEGDLKYKVDFKNVYATVLNKWLGADDQKILNKKYDYLKFV
;
A
#
# COMPACT_ATOMS: atom_id res chain seq x y z
N SER A 1 -0.84 -6.26 -12.07
CA SER A 1 -1.69 -7.12 -11.24
C SER A 1 -2.37 -6.28 -10.16
N GLU A 2 -3.62 -6.55 -9.90
CA GLU A 2 -4.35 -5.94 -8.79
C GLU A 2 -3.90 -6.48 -7.42
N PHE A 3 -3.19 -7.60 -7.42
CA PHE A 3 -2.62 -8.18 -6.22
C PHE A 3 -1.11 -7.99 -6.19
N GLY A 4 -0.53 -8.08 -5.00
CA GLY A 4 0.91 -8.24 -4.86
C GLY A 4 1.38 -9.57 -5.43
N ARG A 5 2.67 -9.68 -5.71
CA ARG A 5 3.27 -10.88 -6.27
C ARG A 5 4.44 -11.33 -5.42
N ARG A 6 4.62 -12.65 -5.31
CA ARG A 6 5.78 -13.24 -4.65
C ARG A 6 7.03 -13.08 -5.50
N VAL A 7 8.19 -13.11 -4.87
CA VAL A 7 9.47 -12.94 -5.56
C VAL A 7 9.81 -14.17 -6.40
N SER A 8 9.55 -15.37 -5.87
CA SER A 8 9.93 -16.63 -6.53
C SER A 8 8.98 -17.00 -7.65
N GLN A 9 9.54 -17.55 -8.72
CA GLN A 9 8.77 -18.10 -9.83
C GLN A 9 8.03 -19.37 -9.39
N ASN A 10 6.79 -19.52 -9.84
CA ASN A 10 6.00 -20.72 -9.61
C ASN A 10 6.21 -21.77 -10.71
N ALA A 11 5.55 -22.93 -10.59
CA ALA A 11 5.68 -24.03 -11.54
C ALA A 11 5.15 -23.69 -12.95
N SER A 12 4.30 -22.69 -13.07
CA SER A 12 3.69 -22.26 -14.34
C SER A 12 4.49 -21.17 -15.07
N GLY A 13 5.67 -20.81 -14.57
CA GLY A 13 6.51 -19.77 -15.16
C GLY A 13 6.11 -18.34 -14.81
N GLY A 14 5.22 -18.14 -13.84
CA GLY A 14 4.81 -16.87 -13.30
C GLY A 14 5.14 -16.75 -11.83
N THR A 15 4.37 -15.96 -11.11
CA THR A 15 4.47 -15.80 -9.65
C THR A 15 3.10 -15.95 -9.00
N ASP A 16 3.07 -16.46 -7.79
CA ASP A 16 1.84 -16.52 -7.00
C ASP A 16 1.48 -15.13 -6.45
N HIS A 17 0.23 -14.97 -6.02
CA HIS A 17 -0.22 -13.78 -5.32
C HIS A 17 0.60 -13.58 -4.05
N GLY A 18 0.86 -12.34 -3.70
CA GLY A 18 1.63 -11.96 -2.52
C GLY A 18 0.94 -10.85 -1.73
N THR A 19 1.54 -10.46 -0.62
CA THR A 19 0.93 -9.56 0.35
C THR A 19 1.26 -8.08 0.14
N ALA A 20 2.32 -7.76 -0.61
CA ALA A 20 2.73 -6.38 -0.84
C ALA A 20 2.58 -6.01 -2.31
N ASN A 21 2.10 -4.80 -2.56
CA ASN A 21 1.89 -4.28 -3.90
C ASN A 21 2.24 -2.79 -3.95
N SER A 22 2.32 -2.25 -5.16
CA SER A 22 2.50 -0.82 -5.40
C SER A 22 1.15 -0.13 -5.53
N MET A 23 1.04 1.06 -4.95
CA MET A 23 -0.13 1.90 -5.07
C MET A 23 0.27 3.25 -5.68
N PHE A 24 -0.52 3.75 -6.61
CA PHE A 24 -0.29 5.02 -7.28
C PHE A 24 -1.37 6.02 -6.90
N LEU A 25 -0.94 7.25 -6.60
CA LEU A 25 -1.83 8.37 -6.31
C LEU A 25 -1.52 9.49 -7.29
N ILE A 26 -2.53 9.97 -7.98
CA ILE A 26 -2.39 10.99 -9.03
C ILE A 26 -3.43 12.08 -8.76
N GLY A 27 -2.96 13.32 -8.63
CA GLY A 27 -3.88 14.44 -8.41
C GLY A 27 -3.16 15.74 -8.09
N GLY A 28 -3.80 16.86 -8.37
CA GLY A 28 -3.25 18.20 -8.12
C GLY A 28 -3.18 18.59 -6.66
N GLY A 29 -3.92 17.91 -5.79
CA GLY A 29 -3.92 18.17 -4.34
C GLY A 29 -2.85 17.45 -3.56
N LEU A 30 -1.99 16.67 -4.22
CA LEU A 30 -0.91 15.95 -3.56
C LEU A 30 0.17 16.92 -3.05
N LYS A 31 0.57 16.77 -1.79
CA LYS A 31 1.61 17.58 -1.15
C LYS A 31 3.01 17.00 -1.32
N GLN A 32 3.11 15.72 -1.66
CA GLN A 32 4.39 15.03 -1.88
C GLN A 32 4.37 14.33 -3.24
N GLN A 33 5.52 14.32 -3.91
CA GLN A 33 5.70 13.68 -5.21
C GLN A 33 6.77 12.59 -5.12
N GLY A 34 6.71 11.66 -6.04
CA GLY A 34 7.68 10.57 -6.14
C GLY A 34 7.35 9.40 -5.21
N ILE A 35 8.37 8.62 -4.89
CA ILE A 35 8.23 7.43 -4.05
C ILE A 35 8.19 7.87 -2.59
N LEU A 36 7.11 7.54 -1.88
CA LEU A 36 6.85 8.04 -0.53
C LEU A 36 7.43 7.17 0.58
N ASN A 37 7.76 5.94 0.29
CA ASN A 37 8.35 5.02 1.26
C ASN A 37 9.54 4.29 0.67
N ALA A 38 10.33 3.62 1.53
CA ALA A 38 11.50 2.88 1.09
C ALA A 38 11.12 1.75 0.13
N MET A 39 12.01 1.47 -0.82
CA MET A 39 11.87 0.33 -1.71
C MET A 39 11.85 -0.98 -0.92
N PRO A 40 11.09 -1.99 -1.36
CA PRO A 40 11.09 -3.28 -0.68
C PRO A 40 12.44 -3.98 -0.84
N ASP A 41 12.83 -4.71 0.20
CA ASP A 41 14.02 -5.58 0.15
C ASP A 41 13.60 -6.96 -0.35
N LEU A 42 14.04 -7.32 -1.55
CA LEU A 42 13.70 -8.60 -2.17
C LEU A 42 14.33 -9.80 -1.49
N THR A 43 15.27 -9.56 -0.55
CA THR A 43 15.92 -10.62 0.24
C THR A 43 15.33 -10.78 1.63
N ASP A 44 14.53 -9.82 2.09
CA ASP A 44 13.87 -9.84 3.40
C ASP A 44 12.38 -10.15 3.22
N LEU A 45 12.04 -11.43 3.28
CA LEU A 45 10.70 -11.94 2.98
C LEU A 45 10.06 -12.53 4.23
N ASP A 46 8.72 -12.48 4.26
CA ASP A 46 7.89 -13.17 5.25
C ASP A 46 7.26 -14.41 4.59
N GLU A 47 7.83 -15.58 4.89
CA GLU A 47 7.40 -16.85 4.28
C GLU A 47 7.32 -16.79 2.75
N GLY A 48 8.28 -16.11 2.13
CA GLY A 48 8.35 -15.92 0.68
C GLY A 48 7.59 -14.73 0.13
N ASP A 49 6.82 -14.02 0.95
CA ASP A 49 6.13 -12.81 0.56
C ASP A 49 6.96 -11.57 0.84
N LEU A 50 6.86 -10.55 -0.04
CA LEU A 50 7.40 -9.25 0.24
C LEU A 50 6.73 -8.65 1.47
N LYS A 51 7.54 -8.04 2.36
CA LYS A 51 7.02 -7.29 3.49
C LYS A 51 6.54 -5.92 3.02
N TYR A 52 5.30 -5.54 3.38
CA TYR A 52 4.83 -4.18 3.14
C TYR A 52 5.34 -3.24 4.24
N LYS A 53 5.58 -1.99 3.89
CA LYS A 53 6.03 -0.95 4.82
C LYS A 53 4.87 -0.08 5.30
N VAL A 54 3.86 0.09 4.46
CA VAL A 54 2.68 0.91 4.74
C VAL A 54 1.45 0.03 4.57
N ASP A 55 0.61 -0.04 5.60
CA ASP A 55 -0.66 -0.74 5.52
C ASP A 55 -1.60 0.06 4.59
N PHE A 56 -2.24 -0.60 3.62
CA PHE A 56 -3.15 0.05 2.68
C PHE A 56 -4.31 0.77 3.40
N LYS A 57 -4.67 0.32 4.59
CA LYS A 57 -5.72 0.95 5.39
C LYS A 57 -5.32 2.34 5.89
N ASN A 58 -4.03 2.58 6.13
CA ASN A 58 -3.52 3.92 6.44
C ASN A 58 -3.67 4.87 5.25
N VAL A 59 -3.45 4.36 4.03
CA VAL A 59 -3.68 5.13 2.79
C VAL A 59 -5.16 5.46 2.64
N TYR A 60 -6.03 4.47 2.83
CA TYR A 60 -7.48 4.67 2.73
C TYR A 60 -7.99 5.65 3.79
N ALA A 61 -7.55 5.54 5.04
CA ALA A 61 -7.91 6.47 6.10
C ALA A 61 -7.50 7.90 5.75
N THR A 62 -6.31 8.08 5.19
CA THR A 62 -5.79 9.37 4.78
C THR A 62 -6.66 9.99 3.67
N VAL A 63 -6.98 9.22 2.64
CA VAL A 63 -7.82 9.68 1.53
C VAL A 63 -9.22 10.03 2.02
N LEU A 64 -9.84 9.16 2.82
CA LEU A 64 -11.18 9.38 3.35
C LEU A 64 -11.25 10.65 4.20
N ASN A 65 -10.31 10.83 5.13
CA ASN A 65 -10.33 11.97 6.05
C ASN A 65 -9.80 13.25 5.39
N LYS A 66 -8.58 13.22 4.84
CA LYS A 66 -7.85 14.41 4.41
C LYS A 66 -8.30 14.94 3.05
N TRP A 67 -8.78 14.07 2.19
CA TRP A 67 -9.22 14.47 0.85
C TRP A 67 -10.73 14.54 0.74
N LEU A 68 -11.43 13.46 1.11
CA LEU A 68 -12.87 13.37 0.93
C LEU A 68 -13.66 13.96 2.11
N GLY A 69 -13.01 14.30 3.22
CA GLY A 69 -13.67 14.84 4.40
C GLY A 69 -14.66 13.88 5.04
N ALA A 70 -14.50 12.57 4.84
CA ALA A 70 -15.38 11.55 5.37
C ALA A 70 -14.94 11.07 6.76
N ASP A 71 -15.83 10.39 7.46
CA ASP A 71 -15.52 9.77 8.76
C ASP A 71 -14.85 8.41 8.53
N ASP A 72 -13.53 8.42 8.40
CA ASP A 72 -12.74 7.23 8.14
C ASP A 72 -12.87 6.18 9.23
N GLN A 73 -12.99 6.59 10.49
CA GLN A 73 -13.10 5.66 11.60
C GLN A 73 -14.40 4.86 11.58
N LYS A 74 -15.51 5.47 11.14
CA LYS A 74 -16.78 4.77 10.94
C LYS A 74 -16.73 3.83 9.75
N ILE A 75 -16.14 4.27 8.65
CA ILE A 75 -16.07 3.49 7.42
C ILE A 75 -15.15 2.28 7.59
N LEU A 76 -13.96 2.48 8.18
CA LEU A 76 -12.97 1.43 8.37
C LEU A 76 -13.13 0.67 9.69
N ASN A 77 -14.04 1.12 10.56
CA ASN A 77 -14.34 0.53 11.87
C ASN A 77 -13.13 0.45 12.80
N LYS A 78 -12.15 1.32 12.60
CA LYS A 78 -10.93 1.42 13.42
C LYS A 78 -10.21 2.72 13.07
N LYS A 79 -9.42 3.25 14.01
CA LYS A 79 -8.54 4.39 13.75
C LYS A 79 -7.23 3.91 13.16
N TYR A 80 -6.83 4.48 12.02
CA TYR A 80 -5.53 4.28 11.37
C TYR A 80 -4.79 5.61 11.29
N ASP A 81 -3.46 5.57 11.40
CA ASP A 81 -2.64 6.78 11.30
C ASP A 81 -2.67 7.33 9.88
N TYR A 82 -2.74 8.66 9.77
CA TYR A 82 -2.74 9.34 8.48
C TYR A 82 -1.32 9.53 7.95
N LEU A 83 -1.21 9.44 6.63
CA LEU A 83 0.03 9.73 5.91
C LEU A 83 0.02 11.21 5.48
N LYS A 84 1.17 11.73 5.07
CA LYS A 84 1.35 13.17 4.81
C LYS A 84 1.41 13.52 3.32
N PHE A 85 0.69 12.80 2.46
CA PHE A 85 0.73 13.07 1.02
C PHE A 85 -0.39 14.00 0.52
N VAL A 86 -1.40 14.28 1.32
CA VAL A 86 -2.49 15.22 1.01
C VAL A 86 -2.79 16.15 2.17
#